data_a59d0d7ea5b2897ee7d2656c2a8e27c2
#
_entry.id   a59d0d7ea5b2897ee7d2656c2a8e27c2
#
_cell.length_a   1.000
_cell.length_b   1.000
_cell.length_c   1.000
_cell.angle_alpha   90.00
_cell.angle_beta   90.00
_cell.angle_gamma   90.00
#
_symmetry.space_group_name_H-M   'P 1'
#
loop_
_entity.id
_entity.type
_entity.pdbx_description
1 polymer ?
#
loop_
_entity_poly.entity_id
_entity_poly.type
_entity_poly.pdbx_seq_one_letter_code
_entity_poly.pdbx_strand_id
1 'polypeptide(L)'
;MIVSTGRRRGLAAAGIATALTLGLAACGSSSSAGSTSTGASAAASSAGGASSAAGGIKSGLTVYFIPKDTQNPYEVIADKGGETALGELGGKVVVSSGTQDTAAAQIPSIQAAIQAHADAIVIAGNDPSALCPALGQAQAAGIKIVSFDSDVTCPNHLFINQADTEQIGRSEVQLLAKQINSTGEIAILSAAATATNQNAWIGFMKDELKKYPNMKLVDTVYGDDDPAKSLTVLQGLLTAHPNLKGIISPTTVGISTAAQYLSKHKDIAAKVTLTGLGLPSQMKPYVLDGTVQAFELWNPSDLGYLAGYAAASLASGVTDGTPGSKFTAGKLKEYTVLPPAGTTGPSVVLGPPTVFDKTNVAQFNF
;
A
#
# COMPACT_ATOMS: atom_id res chain seq x y z
N MET A 1 -6.50 55.81 15.32
CA MET A 1 -7.03 56.14 16.66
C MET A 1 -7.79 54.90 17.09
N ILE A 2 -7.41 54.13 18.04
CA ILE A 2 -6.91 54.28 19.41
C ILE A 2 -5.96 53.12 19.72
N VAL A 3 -4.82 53.44 20.29
CA VAL A 3 -3.79 52.57 20.87
C VAL A 3 -4.23 52.19 22.29
N SER A 4 -4.02 50.93 22.72
CA SER A 4 -3.91 50.63 24.14
C SER A 4 -2.87 49.54 24.37
N THR A 5 -1.88 49.97 25.09
CA THR A 5 -0.70 49.34 25.65
C THR A 5 -0.99 48.73 27.04
N GLY A 6 -0.18 47.71 27.40
CA GLY A 6 0.16 47.38 28.78
C GLY A 6 -0.22 45.93 29.16
N ARG A 7 0.57 45.13 29.88
CA ARG A 7 1.72 45.38 30.75
C ARG A 7 2.39 44.05 31.10
N ARG A 8 3.69 44.05 31.17
CA ARG A 8 4.57 42.99 31.73
C ARG A 8 4.40 42.86 33.24
N ARG A 9 4.52 41.64 33.77
CA ARG A 9 5.04 41.26 35.13
C ARG A 9 5.34 39.76 34.99
N GLY A 10 6.43 39.14 35.19
CA GLY A 10 7.71 39.25 35.85
C GLY A 10 7.68 38.90 37.35
N LEU A 11 8.15 37.66 37.70
CA LEU A 11 8.71 37.24 39.01
C LEU A 11 9.01 35.73 38.90
N ALA A 12 10.23 35.26 38.88
CA ALA A 12 11.30 35.14 39.89
C ALA A 12 11.17 33.82 40.69
N ALA A 13 12.01 32.90 40.36
CA ALA A 13 12.96 32.05 41.07
C ALA A 13 12.69 31.60 42.52
N ALA A 14 12.82 30.30 42.74
CA ALA A 14 13.47 29.76 43.94
C ALA A 14 13.98 28.34 43.66
N GLY A 15 15.28 28.13 43.72
CA GLY A 15 15.95 26.86 43.73
C GLY A 15 16.04 26.29 45.15
N ILE A 16 16.09 24.97 45.26
CA ILE A 16 16.63 24.26 46.43
C ILE A 16 17.50 23.13 45.90
N ALA A 17 18.80 23.26 46.20
CA ALA A 17 19.80 22.21 46.14
C ALA A 17 19.87 21.51 47.48
N THR A 18 19.94 20.17 47.49
CA THR A 18 20.48 19.46 48.68
C THR A 18 21.34 18.27 48.22
N ALA A 19 22.48 18.21 48.87
CA ALA A 19 23.66 17.42 48.54
C ALA A 19 23.71 16.07 49.27
N LEU A 20 24.55 15.21 48.70
CA LEU A 20 25.44 14.17 49.29
C LEU A 20 24.98 13.28 50.42
N THR A 21 25.20 11.93 50.22
CA THR A 21 26.07 11.18 51.12
C THR A 21 26.70 9.96 50.39
N LEU A 22 28.02 9.93 50.42
CA LEU A 22 28.88 8.78 50.13
C LEU A 22 28.83 7.79 51.31
N GLY A 23 28.87 6.49 50.98
CA GLY A 23 29.12 5.42 51.94
C GLY A 23 30.11 4.39 51.35
N LEU A 24 31.42 4.55 51.67
CA LEU A 24 32.46 3.51 51.51
C LEU A 24 32.53 2.67 52.77
N ALA A 25 32.64 1.33 52.63
CA ALA A 25 33.31 0.42 53.59
C ALA A 25 33.65 -0.85 52.81
N ALA A 26 34.82 -1.19 52.46
CA ALA A 26 36.06 -1.61 53.10
C ALA A 26 36.07 -3.10 53.56
N CYS A 27 36.90 -3.90 52.83
CA CYS A 27 37.80 -4.98 53.18
C CYS A 27 37.46 -6.02 54.26
N GLY A 28 37.69 -7.27 53.86
CA GLY A 28 37.91 -8.40 54.75
C GLY A 28 38.52 -9.59 54.00
N SER A 29 39.85 -9.67 54.04
CA SER A 29 40.65 -10.84 53.57
C SER A 29 40.68 -11.93 54.62
N SER A 30 40.53 -13.21 54.23
CA SER A 30 41.27 -14.29 54.90
C SER A 30 41.35 -15.51 53.98
N SER A 31 42.57 -15.94 53.79
CA SER A 31 43.05 -17.10 53.09
C SER A 31 42.85 -18.40 53.86
N SER A 32 42.52 -19.49 53.19
CA SER A 32 43.12 -20.80 53.49
C SER A 32 42.95 -21.80 52.35
N ALA A 33 43.95 -22.55 52.09
CA ALA A 33 44.17 -23.49 51.00
C ALA A 33 43.45 -24.84 51.20
N GLY A 34 43.18 -25.54 50.11
CA GLY A 34 42.90 -26.97 50.16
C GLY A 34 42.26 -27.59 48.95
N SER A 35 43.06 -28.17 48.05
CA SER A 35 42.88 -29.40 47.26
C SER A 35 41.73 -29.57 46.27
N THR A 36 42.12 -29.56 45.00
CA THR A 36 41.81 -30.49 43.89
C THR A 36 40.49 -31.27 43.89
N SER A 37 39.59 -30.94 42.90
CA SER A 37 39.00 -31.98 42.04
C SER A 37 38.52 -31.30 40.72
N THR A 38 38.93 -31.92 39.62
CA THR A 38 38.57 -31.66 38.23
C THR A 38 37.09 -31.86 38.03
N GLY A 39 36.38 -30.81 37.59
CA GLY A 39 35.05 -30.86 37.07
C GLY A 39 34.87 -29.77 36.04
N ALA A 40 35.00 -30.09 34.74
CA ALA A 40 34.72 -29.21 33.65
C ALA A 40 33.22 -28.96 33.59
N SER A 41 32.76 -27.84 34.13
CA SER A 41 31.43 -27.30 33.82
C SER A 41 31.54 -26.45 32.57
N ALA A 42 31.11 -27.03 31.44
CA ALA A 42 30.85 -26.28 30.23
C ALA A 42 29.74 -25.27 30.54
N ALA A 43 30.09 -24.01 30.56
CA ALA A 43 29.14 -22.93 30.50
C ALA A 43 28.45 -23.02 29.12
N ALA A 44 27.23 -23.58 29.09
CA ALA A 44 26.35 -23.49 27.96
C ALA A 44 25.95 -22.02 27.80
N SER A 45 26.65 -21.35 26.89
CA SER A 45 26.13 -20.09 26.31
C SER A 45 24.84 -20.45 25.60
N SER A 46 23.71 -20.15 26.22
CA SER A 46 22.42 -20.15 25.53
C SER A 46 22.43 -19.01 24.50
N ALA A 47 23.05 -19.27 23.34
CA ALA A 47 22.71 -18.54 22.15
C ALA A 47 21.23 -18.84 21.89
N GLY A 48 20.37 -17.87 22.14
CA GLY A 48 18.97 -17.91 21.75
C GLY A 48 18.92 -18.11 20.24
N GLY A 49 18.77 -19.35 19.81
CA GLY A 49 18.57 -19.68 18.41
C GLY A 49 17.26 -19.02 17.98
N ALA A 50 17.36 -18.03 17.10
CA ALA A 50 16.20 -17.53 16.41
C ALA A 50 15.54 -18.72 15.70
N SER A 51 14.33 -19.07 16.13
CA SER A 51 13.55 -20.12 15.49
C SER A 51 13.25 -19.68 14.07
N SER A 52 13.72 -20.42 13.07
CA SER A 52 13.41 -20.13 11.68
C SER A 52 12.03 -20.69 11.37
N ALA A 53 11.13 -19.83 10.87
CA ALA A 53 9.89 -20.25 10.25
C ALA A 53 10.14 -20.93 8.90
N ALA A 54 9.10 -21.40 8.21
CA ALA A 54 9.23 -22.09 6.92
C ALA A 54 10.10 -21.31 5.93
N GLY A 55 11.02 -21.99 5.25
CA GLY A 55 11.84 -21.39 4.19
C GLY A 55 13.01 -20.52 4.68
N GLY A 56 13.43 -20.62 5.95
CA GLY A 56 14.56 -19.82 6.48
C GLY A 56 14.18 -18.41 6.92
N ILE A 57 12.92 -18.05 6.87
CA ILE A 57 12.42 -16.76 7.37
C ILE A 57 12.50 -16.75 8.91
N LYS A 58 12.92 -15.64 9.48
CA LYS A 58 12.97 -15.43 10.95
C LYS A 58 11.56 -15.32 11.50
N SER A 59 11.32 -15.85 12.69
CA SER A 59 10.09 -15.61 13.45
C SER A 59 10.20 -14.30 14.25
N GLY A 60 9.03 -13.78 14.68
CA GLY A 60 8.96 -12.61 15.56
C GLY A 60 9.18 -11.27 14.87
N LEU A 61 9.21 -11.21 13.54
CA LEU A 61 9.36 -9.97 12.78
C LEU A 61 8.22 -8.99 13.05
N THR A 62 8.55 -7.71 13.11
CA THR A 62 7.57 -6.61 13.17
C THR A 62 7.62 -5.84 11.86
N VAL A 63 6.52 -5.86 11.12
CA VAL A 63 6.37 -5.18 9.83
C VAL A 63 5.30 -4.11 9.92
N TYR A 64 5.63 -2.89 9.52
CA TYR A 64 4.66 -1.80 9.39
C TYR A 64 4.04 -1.84 8.00
N PHE A 65 2.72 -1.96 7.94
CA PHE A 65 1.93 -1.76 6.72
C PHE A 65 1.40 -0.33 6.72
N ILE A 66 1.76 0.43 5.69
CA ILE A 66 1.41 1.83 5.54
C ILE A 66 0.59 1.97 4.25
N PRO A 67 -0.74 1.71 4.31
CA PRO A 67 -1.63 1.87 3.16
C PRO A 67 -1.75 3.34 2.75
N LYS A 68 -2.40 3.61 1.61
CA LYS A 68 -2.71 4.98 1.18
C LYS A 68 -3.57 5.69 2.21
N ASP A 69 -4.62 5.03 2.65
CA ASP A 69 -5.42 5.41 3.82
C ASP A 69 -5.98 4.18 4.54
N THR A 70 -6.40 4.34 5.78
CA THR A 70 -6.88 3.24 6.62
C THR A 70 -8.39 2.98 6.50
N GLN A 71 -9.11 3.73 5.68
CA GLN A 71 -10.57 3.63 5.50
C GLN A 71 -10.95 3.05 4.12
N ASN A 72 -10.04 3.06 3.15
CA ASN A 72 -10.28 2.48 1.85
C ASN A 72 -10.46 0.95 1.96
N PRO A 73 -11.62 0.39 1.58
CA PRO A 73 -11.88 -1.05 1.70
C PRO A 73 -10.86 -1.94 0.95
N TYR A 74 -10.31 -1.47 -0.15
CA TYR A 74 -9.25 -2.18 -0.89
C TYR A 74 -7.98 -2.31 -0.04
N GLU A 75 -7.53 -1.22 0.57
CA GLU A 75 -6.35 -1.19 1.44
C GLU A 75 -6.56 -2.08 2.68
N VAL A 76 -7.74 -2.00 3.32
CA VAL A 76 -8.09 -2.85 4.47
C VAL A 76 -8.00 -4.35 4.12
N ILE A 77 -8.42 -4.76 2.91
CA ILE A 77 -8.33 -6.16 2.46
C ILE A 77 -6.86 -6.55 2.22
N ALA A 78 -6.06 -5.66 1.65
CA ALA A 78 -4.64 -5.89 1.42
C ALA A 78 -3.87 -6.00 2.74
N ASP A 79 -4.11 -5.10 3.69
CA ASP A 79 -3.50 -5.14 5.03
C ASP A 79 -3.80 -6.46 5.75
N LYS A 80 -5.03 -6.96 5.67
CA LYS A 80 -5.41 -8.27 6.21
C LYS A 80 -4.65 -9.44 5.56
N GLY A 81 -4.34 -9.32 4.28
CA GLY A 81 -3.45 -10.26 3.60
C GLY A 81 -2.06 -10.26 4.22
N GLY A 82 -1.50 -9.09 4.48
CA GLY A 82 -0.22 -8.91 5.16
C GLY A 82 -0.23 -9.44 6.60
N GLU A 83 -1.30 -9.16 7.37
CA GLU A 83 -1.49 -9.71 8.72
C GLU A 83 -1.48 -11.24 8.71
N THR A 84 -2.18 -11.85 7.74
CA THR A 84 -2.20 -13.31 7.57
C THR A 84 -0.81 -13.86 7.29
N ALA A 85 -0.08 -13.26 6.36
CA ALA A 85 1.28 -13.67 5.99
C ALA A 85 2.22 -13.65 7.19
N LEU A 86 2.27 -12.54 7.92
CA LEU A 86 3.15 -12.39 9.07
C LEU A 86 2.70 -13.28 10.24
N GLY A 87 1.40 -13.48 10.43
CA GLY A 87 0.87 -14.41 11.43
C GLY A 87 1.32 -15.86 11.21
N GLU A 88 1.29 -16.35 9.95
CA GLU A 88 1.82 -17.67 9.57
C GLU A 88 3.33 -17.81 9.85
N LEU A 89 4.07 -16.72 9.77
CA LEU A 89 5.52 -16.65 10.01
C LEU A 89 5.87 -16.40 11.48
N GLY A 90 4.87 -16.31 12.38
CA GLY A 90 5.10 -16.00 13.80
C GLY A 90 5.53 -14.56 14.05
N GLY A 91 5.28 -13.66 13.11
CA GLY A 91 5.52 -12.23 13.19
C GLY A 91 4.24 -11.44 13.46
N LYS A 92 4.33 -10.12 13.35
CA LYS A 92 3.17 -9.22 13.50
C LYS A 92 3.22 -8.08 12.48
N VAL A 93 2.04 -7.62 12.09
CA VAL A 93 1.83 -6.39 11.32
C VAL A 93 1.35 -5.28 12.25
N VAL A 94 1.84 -4.07 12.00
CA VAL A 94 1.29 -2.84 12.55
C VAL A 94 0.77 -2.03 11.36
N VAL A 95 -0.56 -1.99 11.20
CA VAL A 95 -1.20 -1.13 10.20
C VAL A 95 -1.24 0.30 10.73
N SER A 96 -0.67 1.23 10.00
CA SER A 96 -0.58 2.64 10.41
C SER A 96 -0.52 3.55 9.19
N SER A 97 -1.49 4.42 9.04
CA SER A 97 -1.51 5.51 8.05
C SER A 97 -2.52 6.57 8.50
N GLY A 98 -2.59 7.68 7.78
CA GLY A 98 -3.69 8.64 7.93
C GLY A 98 -4.97 8.18 7.23
N THR A 99 -5.92 9.09 7.12
CA THR A 99 -7.22 8.90 6.46
C THR A 99 -7.33 9.73 5.18
N GLN A 100 -6.21 10.17 4.64
CA GLN A 100 -6.13 11.00 3.44
C GLN A 100 -5.00 10.49 2.55
N ASP A 101 -5.23 10.47 1.26
CA ASP A 101 -4.29 10.06 0.22
C ASP A 101 -3.20 11.12 -0.02
N THR A 102 -2.37 11.36 1.01
CA THR A 102 -1.25 12.30 0.96
C THR A 102 0.00 11.75 1.62
N ALA A 103 1.18 12.10 1.11
CA ALA A 103 2.45 11.75 1.75
C ALA A 103 2.53 12.28 3.20
N ALA A 104 1.96 13.46 3.47
CA ALA A 104 1.94 14.04 4.81
C ALA A 104 1.19 13.16 5.83
N ALA A 105 0.18 12.40 5.38
CA ALA A 105 -0.55 11.46 6.22
C ALA A 105 0.26 10.18 6.51
N GLN A 106 1.19 9.80 5.63
CA GLN A 106 2.01 8.58 5.76
C GLN A 106 3.33 8.78 6.51
N ILE A 107 3.95 9.97 6.41
CA ILE A 107 5.25 10.26 7.04
C ILE A 107 5.29 9.96 8.55
N PRO A 108 4.28 10.31 9.38
CA PRO A 108 4.27 9.97 10.80
C PRO A 108 4.36 8.45 11.06
N SER A 109 3.76 7.63 10.20
CA SER A 109 3.78 6.17 10.31
C SER A 109 5.17 5.59 9.98
N ILE A 110 5.88 6.17 9.00
CA ILE A 110 7.29 5.83 8.72
C ILE A 110 8.15 6.16 9.94
N GLN A 111 7.95 7.33 10.56
CA GLN A 111 8.70 7.73 11.76
C GLN A 111 8.39 6.81 12.95
N ALA A 112 7.14 6.40 13.11
CA ALA A 112 6.75 5.43 14.14
C ALA A 112 7.43 4.06 13.93
N ALA A 113 7.53 3.58 12.69
CA ALA A 113 8.25 2.36 12.36
C ALA A 113 9.75 2.44 12.72
N ILE A 114 10.39 3.60 12.45
CA ILE A 114 11.79 3.84 12.83
C ILE A 114 11.95 3.78 14.36
N GLN A 115 11.10 4.48 15.10
CA GLN A 115 11.14 4.51 16.57
C GLN A 115 10.88 3.13 17.19
N ALA A 116 10.03 2.32 16.55
CA ALA A 116 9.71 0.97 16.99
C ALA A 116 10.77 -0.07 16.57
N HIS A 117 11.84 0.32 15.86
CA HIS A 117 12.85 -0.57 15.29
C HIS A 117 12.22 -1.71 14.48
N ALA A 118 11.26 -1.37 13.60
CA ALA A 118 10.62 -2.34 12.73
C ALA A 118 11.65 -3.06 11.83
N ASP A 119 11.37 -4.32 11.49
CA ASP A 119 12.23 -5.09 10.58
C ASP A 119 12.03 -4.69 9.13
N ALA A 120 10.79 -4.31 8.77
CA ALA A 120 10.44 -3.82 7.43
C ALA A 120 9.24 -2.86 7.46
N ILE A 121 9.16 -2.05 6.41
CA ILE A 121 7.99 -1.25 6.05
C ILE A 121 7.47 -1.76 4.71
N VAL A 122 6.15 -2.01 4.63
CA VAL A 122 5.38 -2.25 3.41
C VAL A 122 4.51 -1.02 3.20
N ILE A 123 4.67 -0.31 2.08
CA ILE A 123 4.02 0.99 1.85
C ILE A 123 3.37 1.08 0.46
N ALA A 124 2.12 1.55 0.40
CA ALA A 124 1.49 2.02 -0.82
C ALA A 124 1.66 3.56 -0.90
N GLY A 125 2.57 4.03 -1.77
CA GLY A 125 2.98 5.43 -1.76
C GLY A 125 1.93 6.40 -2.31
N ASN A 126 1.51 7.39 -1.52
CA ASN A 126 0.60 8.45 -1.97
C ASN A 126 1.29 9.51 -2.84
N ASP A 127 2.55 9.81 -2.55
CA ASP A 127 3.42 10.62 -3.41
C ASP A 127 4.77 9.92 -3.52
N PRO A 128 5.15 9.50 -4.74
CA PRO A 128 6.29 8.63 -4.95
C PRO A 128 7.63 9.25 -4.53
N SER A 129 7.75 10.56 -4.57
CA SER A 129 8.99 11.30 -4.28
C SER A 129 9.01 11.94 -2.90
N ALA A 130 7.88 12.46 -2.44
CA ALA A 130 7.79 13.17 -1.15
C ALA A 130 8.06 12.25 0.06
N LEU A 131 7.87 10.94 -0.09
CA LEU A 131 8.15 9.94 0.94
C LEU A 131 9.64 9.59 1.06
N CYS A 132 10.46 9.85 0.03
CA CYS A 132 11.84 9.39 -0.04
C CYS A 132 12.75 9.86 1.12
N PRO A 133 12.65 11.09 1.63
CA PRO A 133 13.46 11.50 2.77
C PRO A 133 13.17 10.66 4.03
N ALA A 134 11.90 10.36 4.31
CA ALA A 134 11.52 9.55 5.48
C ALA A 134 11.88 8.07 5.28
N LEU A 135 11.64 7.51 4.10
CA LEU A 135 12.03 6.13 3.77
C LEU A 135 13.55 5.95 3.78
N GLY A 136 14.32 6.95 3.33
CA GLY A 136 15.78 6.94 3.43
C GLY A 136 16.29 6.90 4.87
N GLN A 137 15.60 7.58 5.81
CA GLN A 137 15.89 7.48 7.24
C GLN A 137 15.59 6.07 7.78
N ALA A 138 14.49 5.44 7.36
CA ALA A 138 14.17 4.08 7.73
C ALA A 138 15.23 3.09 7.21
N GLN A 139 15.67 3.25 5.96
CA GLN A 139 16.76 2.43 5.39
C GLN A 139 18.08 2.62 6.14
N ALA A 140 18.43 3.85 6.52
CA ALA A 140 19.61 4.14 7.33
C ALA A 140 19.55 3.50 8.72
N ALA A 141 18.33 3.28 9.25
CA ALA A 141 18.10 2.51 10.48
C ALA A 141 18.10 0.98 10.28
N GLY A 142 18.35 0.50 9.05
CA GLY A 142 18.40 -0.93 8.71
C GLY A 142 17.05 -1.55 8.34
N ILE A 143 15.98 -0.77 8.30
CA ILE A 143 14.62 -1.22 7.98
C ILE A 143 14.53 -1.52 6.48
N LYS A 144 13.98 -2.69 6.12
CA LYS A 144 13.75 -3.07 4.73
C LYS A 144 12.51 -2.37 4.19
N ILE A 145 12.58 -1.91 2.94
CA ILE A 145 11.45 -1.22 2.30
C ILE A 145 10.88 -2.09 1.18
N VAL A 146 9.59 -2.32 1.25
CA VAL A 146 8.77 -2.91 0.20
C VAL A 146 7.69 -1.89 -0.16
N SER A 147 7.61 -1.48 -1.40
CA SER A 147 6.42 -0.80 -1.89
C SER A 147 5.42 -1.83 -2.44
N PHE A 148 4.13 -1.56 -2.36
CA PHE A 148 3.10 -2.40 -2.95
C PHE A 148 1.99 -1.51 -3.51
N ASP A 149 1.19 -2.03 -4.43
CA ASP A 149 0.10 -1.30 -5.10
C ASP A 149 0.60 -0.04 -5.83
N SER A 150 1.00 1.00 -5.10
CA SER A 150 1.54 2.26 -5.64
C SER A 150 3.02 2.40 -5.26
N ASP A 151 3.87 2.40 -6.28
CA ASP A 151 5.32 2.42 -6.11
C ASP A 151 5.86 3.77 -5.64
N VAL A 152 7.06 3.76 -5.06
CA VAL A 152 7.84 4.95 -4.67
C VAL A 152 9.05 5.12 -5.59
N THR A 153 9.59 6.34 -5.70
CA THR A 153 10.79 6.60 -6.52
C THR A 153 12.10 6.53 -5.75
N CYS A 154 12.02 6.12 -4.47
CA CYS A 154 13.18 6.01 -3.58
C CYS A 154 14.08 4.83 -4.00
N PRO A 155 15.40 4.92 -3.86
CA PRO A 155 16.30 3.79 -4.13
C PRO A 155 16.14 2.67 -3.10
N ASN A 156 16.66 1.47 -3.42
CA ASN A 156 16.83 0.34 -2.51
C ASN A 156 15.50 -0.16 -1.89
N HIS A 157 14.47 -0.35 -2.69
CA HIS A 157 13.23 -1.00 -2.30
C HIS A 157 12.87 -2.13 -3.27
N LEU A 158 11.94 -2.99 -2.88
CA LEU A 158 11.32 -4.00 -3.74
C LEU A 158 9.85 -3.63 -3.95
N PHE A 159 9.42 -3.57 -5.21
CA PHE A 159 8.03 -3.28 -5.54
C PHE A 159 7.21 -4.55 -5.75
N ILE A 160 6.10 -4.70 -5.04
CA ILE A 160 5.12 -5.75 -5.24
C ILE A 160 3.97 -5.18 -6.07
N ASN A 161 4.03 -5.46 -7.36
CA ASN A 161 3.06 -5.00 -8.34
C ASN A 161 1.88 -5.97 -8.43
N GLN A 162 0.68 -5.46 -8.41
CA GLN A 162 -0.58 -6.22 -8.44
C GLN A 162 -0.80 -6.97 -9.75
N ALA A 163 -0.39 -6.37 -10.88
CA ALA A 163 -0.41 -6.97 -12.21
C ALA A 163 0.57 -6.22 -13.12
N ASP A 164 0.74 -6.68 -14.35
CA ASP A 164 1.52 -5.94 -15.34
C ASP A 164 0.90 -4.58 -15.61
N THR A 165 1.68 -3.52 -15.40
CA THR A 165 1.22 -2.12 -15.47
C THR A 165 0.69 -1.75 -16.85
N GLU A 166 1.35 -2.21 -17.91
CA GLU A 166 0.91 -1.97 -19.29
C GLU A 166 -0.40 -2.71 -19.57
N GLN A 167 -0.50 -3.96 -19.11
CA GLN A 167 -1.69 -4.78 -19.31
C GLN A 167 -2.91 -4.16 -18.64
N ILE A 168 -2.80 -3.65 -17.40
CA ILE A 168 -3.92 -2.99 -16.70
C ILE A 168 -4.45 -1.83 -17.55
N GLY A 169 -3.61 -0.88 -17.91
CA GLY A 169 -4.08 0.29 -18.66
C GLY A 169 -4.68 -0.05 -20.02
N ARG A 170 -4.13 -1.06 -20.71
CA ARG A 170 -4.67 -1.49 -22.01
C ARG A 170 -5.98 -2.25 -21.87
N SER A 171 -6.09 -3.16 -20.90
CA SER A 171 -7.29 -4.00 -20.72
C SER A 171 -8.52 -3.16 -20.33
N GLU A 172 -8.37 -2.13 -19.50
CA GLU A 172 -9.49 -1.25 -19.16
C GLU A 172 -10.06 -0.52 -20.39
N VAL A 173 -9.18 -0.07 -21.31
CA VAL A 173 -9.65 0.54 -22.59
C VAL A 173 -10.30 -0.50 -23.48
N GLN A 174 -9.73 -1.70 -23.62
CA GLN A 174 -10.28 -2.79 -24.43
C GLN A 174 -11.64 -3.24 -23.91
N LEU A 175 -11.77 -3.30 -22.57
CA LEU A 175 -13.03 -3.65 -21.92
C LEU A 175 -14.11 -2.62 -22.20
N LEU A 176 -13.82 -1.31 -22.07
CA LEU A 176 -14.75 -0.25 -22.40
C LEU A 176 -15.07 -0.23 -23.91
N ALA A 177 -14.05 -0.35 -24.77
CA ALA A 177 -14.21 -0.35 -26.23
C ALA A 177 -15.20 -1.43 -26.70
N LYS A 178 -15.10 -2.62 -26.13
CA LYS A 178 -16.04 -3.71 -26.39
C LYS A 178 -17.47 -3.35 -25.98
N GLN A 179 -17.65 -2.69 -24.83
CA GLN A 179 -18.96 -2.36 -24.28
C GLN A 179 -19.66 -1.20 -25.04
N ILE A 180 -18.90 -0.24 -25.61
CA ILE A 180 -19.45 0.92 -26.34
C ILE A 180 -19.27 0.82 -27.86
N ASN A 181 -18.95 -0.38 -28.38
CA ASN A 181 -18.68 -0.61 -29.82
C ASN A 181 -17.57 0.31 -30.38
N SER A 182 -16.52 0.54 -29.61
CA SER A 182 -15.34 1.33 -29.98
C SER A 182 -15.65 2.75 -30.51
N THR A 183 -16.68 3.40 -29.97
CA THR A 183 -17.08 4.74 -30.44
C THR A 183 -17.66 5.61 -29.33
N GLY A 184 -17.33 6.90 -29.37
CA GLY A 184 -17.91 7.93 -28.50
C GLY A 184 -16.89 8.67 -27.64
N GLU A 185 -17.38 9.68 -26.95
CA GLU A 185 -16.60 10.41 -25.95
C GLU A 185 -16.47 9.56 -24.67
N ILE A 186 -15.26 9.47 -24.12
CA ILE A 186 -14.98 8.76 -22.88
C ILE A 186 -14.20 9.66 -21.94
N ALA A 187 -14.28 9.36 -20.65
CA ALA A 187 -13.49 10.05 -19.62
C ALA A 187 -12.88 9.06 -18.63
N ILE A 188 -11.92 9.56 -17.86
CA ILE A 188 -11.29 8.81 -16.78
C ILE A 188 -11.63 9.49 -15.45
N LEU A 189 -12.11 8.69 -14.47
CA LEU A 189 -12.32 9.10 -13.08
C LEU A 189 -11.27 8.40 -12.22
N SER A 190 -10.17 9.09 -11.95
CA SER A 190 -9.01 8.57 -11.21
C SER A 190 -9.02 8.99 -9.73
N ALA A 191 -8.08 8.47 -8.93
CA ALA A 191 -7.85 8.86 -7.55
C ALA A 191 -7.05 10.18 -7.45
N ALA A 192 -5.89 10.16 -6.81
CA ALA A 192 -5.05 11.35 -6.69
C ALA A 192 -4.21 11.60 -7.95
N ALA A 193 -3.97 12.88 -8.26
CA ALA A 193 -3.12 13.27 -9.38
C ALA A 193 -1.65 12.84 -9.21
N THR A 194 -1.23 12.50 -8.00
CA THR A 194 0.11 12.00 -7.64
C THR A 194 0.22 10.48 -7.64
N ALA A 195 -0.90 9.75 -7.76
CA ALA A 195 -0.91 8.28 -7.68
C ALA A 195 -0.08 7.66 -8.83
N THR A 196 1.06 7.05 -8.47
CA THR A 196 2.04 6.53 -9.43
C THR A 196 1.46 5.44 -10.32
N ASN A 197 0.78 4.45 -9.72
CA ASN A 197 0.17 3.33 -10.42
C ASN A 197 -0.86 3.81 -11.46
N GLN A 198 -1.83 4.62 -11.03
CA GLN A 198 -2.91 5.08 -11.90
C GLN A 198 -2.40 5.99 -13.03
N ASN A 199 -1.44 6.86 -12.74
CA ASN A 199 -0.81 7.68 -13.77
C ASN A 199 -0.09 6.85 -14.84
N ALA A 200 0.57 5.76 -14.43
CA ALA A 200 1.19 4.83 -15.38
C ALA A 200 0.12 4.11 -16.24
N TRP A 201 -0.97 3.60 -15.62
CA TRP A 201 -2.07 2.98 -16.36
C TRP A 201 -2.73 3.96 -17.32
N ILE A 202 -3.00 5.20 -16.91
CA ILE A 202 -3.55 6.26 -17.78
C ILE A 202 -2.63 6.54 -18.97
N GLY A 203 -1.32 6.47 -18.79
CA GLY A 203 -0.35 6.53 -19.90
C GLY A 203 -0.60 5.43 -20.93
N PHE A 204 -0.70 4.18 -20.49
CA PHE A 204 -0.99 3.03 -21.35
C PHE A 204 -2.41 3.04 -21.91
N MET A 205 -3.40 3.56 -21.18
CA MET A 205 -4.75 3.81 -21.70
C MET A 205 -4.72 4.76 -22.90
N LYS A 206 -3.98 5.87 -22.78
CA LYS A 206 -3.83 6.84 -23.87
C LYS A 206 -3.13 6.23 -25.09
N ASP A 207 -2.16 5.34 -24.87
CA ASP A 207 -1.49 4.62 -25.95
C ASP A 207 -2.42 3.60 -26.61
N GLU A 208 -3.20 2.85 -25.83
CA GLU A 208 -4.17 1.89 -26.35
C GLU A 208 -5.29 2.58 -27.13
N LEU A 209 -5.77 3.75 -26.67
CA LEU A 209 -6.80 4.54 -27.37
C LEU A 209 -6.43 4.92 -28.80
N LYS A 210 -5.14 5.00 -29.14
CA LYS A 210 -4.69 5.24 -30.53
C LYS A 210 -5.19 4.18 -31.51
N LYS A 211 -5.53 2.97 -31.03
CA LYS A 211 -6.10 1.88 -31.84
C LYS A 211 -7.61 2.05 -32.07
N TYR A 212 -8.26 2.98 -31.36
CA TYR A 212 -9.69 3.22 -31.40
C TYR A 212 -10.01 4.65 -31.85
N PRO A 213 -9.82 5.00 -33.14
CA PRO A 213 -9.90 6.38 -33.64
C PRO A 213 -11.26 7.08 -33.42
N ASN A 214 -12.33 6.28 -33.21
CA ASN A 214 -13.66 6.79 -32.93
C ASN A 214 -13.97 6.94 -31.44
N MET A 215 -13.05 6.55 -30.54
CA MET A 215 -13.12 6.80 -29.10
C MET A 215 -12.28 8.03 -28.76
N LYS A 216 -12.87 9.01 -28.11
CA LYS A 216 -12.19 10.26 -27.77
C LYS A 216 -12.15 10.44 -26.26
N LEU A 217 -10.95 10.42 -25.67
CA LEU A 217 -10.77 10.83 -24.27
C LEU A 217 -10.95 12.34 -24.17
N VAL A 218 -12.02 12.78 -23.50
CA VAL A 218 -12.38 14.20 -23.37
C VAL A 218 -11.90 14.81 -22.07
N ASP A 219 -11.77 14.00 -21.00
CA ASP A 219 -11.33 14.50 -19.70
C ASP A 219 -10.71 13.39 -18.83
N THR A 220 -9.92 13.81 -17.83
CA THR A 220 -9.44 13.00 -16.72
C THR A 220 -9.64 13.79 -15.44
N VAL A 221 -10.51 13.29 -14.55
CA VAL A 221 -10.86 13.95 -13.28
C VAL A 221 -10.37 13.11 -12.10
N TYR A 222 -10.14 13.76 -10.95
CA TYR A 222 -9.50 13.14 -9.78
C TYR A 222 -10.39 13.27 -8.55
N GLY A 223 -10.75 12.13 -7.97
CA GLY A 223 -11.61 12.01 -6.79
C GLY A 223 -10.86 11.83 -5.47
N ASP A 224 -9.51 11.73 -5.50
CA ASP A 224 -8.59 11.54 -4.35
C ASP A 224 -8.97 10.35 -3.46
N ASP A 225 -9.54 9.29 -4.05
CA ASP A 225 -10.12 8.13 -3.36
C ASP A 225 -11.11 8.50 -2.22
N ASP A 226 -11.63 9.73 -2.26
CA ASP A 226 -12.72 10.20 -1.40
C ASP A 226 -14.07 10.04 -2.12
N PRO A 227 -15.06 9.32 -1.53
CA PRO A 227 -16.35 9.09 -2.17
C PRO A 227 -17.13 10.39 -2.45
N ALA A 228 -17.07 11.40 -1.57
CA ALA A 228 -17.79 12.65 -1.74
C ALA A 228 -17.18 13.51 -2.86
N LYS A 229 -15.85 13.56 -2.91
CA LYS A 229 -15.12 14.24 -3.99
C LYS A 229 -15.32 13.51 -5.32
N SER A 230 -15.21 12.16 -5.33
CA SER A 230 -15.48 11.34 -6.52
C SER A 230 -16.89 11.60 -7.08
N LEU A 231 -17.91 11.69 -6.22
CA LEU A 231 -19.25 12.05 -6.63
C LEU A 231 -19.33 13.47 -7.23
N THR A 232 -18.70 14.44 -6.59
CA THR A 232 -18.69 15.84 -7.03
C THR A 232 -18.05 15.97 -8.41
N VAL A 233 -16.87 15.38 -8.62
CA VAL A 233 -16.18 15.47 -9.91
C VAL A 233 -16.90 14.65 -11.00
N LEU A 234 -17.53 13.52 -10.65
CA LEU A 234 -18.39 12.77 -11.58
C LEU A 234 -19.56 13.60 -12.08
N GLN A 235 -20.28 14.29 -11.19
CA GLN A 235 -21.41 15.14 -11.56
C GLN A 235 -20.96 16.32 -12.44
N GLY A 236 -19.82 16.92 -12.11
CA GLY A 236 -19.18 17.94 -12.94
C GLY A 236 -18.84 17.42 -14.34
N LEU A 237 -18.23 16.23 -14.42
CA LEU A 237 -17.88 15.56 -15.68
C LEU A 237 -19.12 15.31 -16.56
N LEU A 238 -20.18 14.74 -16.00
CA LEU A 238 -21.44 14.46 -16.72
C LEU A 238 -22.13 15.73 -17.22
N THR A 239 -21.99 16.83 -16.46
CA THR A 239 -22.51 18.13 -16.85
C THR A 239 -21.72 18.78 -17.98
N ALA A 240 -20.38 18.70 -17.89
CA ALA A 240 -19.47 19.27 -18.89
C ALA A 240 -19.49 18.50 -20.22
N HIS A 241 -19.75 17.19 -20.17
CA HIS A 241 -19.72 16.30 -21.34
C HIS A 241 -21.04 15.55 -21.52
N PRO A 242 -22.11 16.22 -22.01
CA PRO A 242 -23.45 15.63 -22.14
C PRO A 242 -23.53 14.48 -23.17
N ASN A 243 -22.52 14.36 -24.04
CA ASN A 243 -22.41 13.30 -25.05
C ASN A 243 -21.54 12.12 -24.59
N LEU A 244 -21.08 12.10 -23.32
CA LEU A 244 -20.23 11.06 -22.78
C LEU A 244 -20.87 9.67 -22.98
N LYS A 245 -20.08 8.72 -23.47
CA LYS A 245 -20.48 7.32 -23.72
C LYS A 245 -19.87 6.35 -22.74
N GLY A 246 -18.72 6.68 -22.17
CA GLY A 246 -18.04 5.77 -21.28
C GLY A 246 -17.19 6.47 -20.23
N ILE A 247 -17.06 5.81 -19.08
CA ILE A 247 -16.14 6.18 -18.00
C ILE A 247 -15.28 4.98 -17.66
N ILE A 248 -13.97 5.19 -17.63
CA ILE A 248 -13.02 4.26 -17.02
C ILE A 248 -12.66 4.82 -15.64
N SER A 249 -12.84 4.02 -14.58
CA SER A 249 -12.41 4.44 -13.25
C SER A 249 -11.36 3.45 -12.70
N PRO A 250 -10.05 3.77 -12.82
CA PRO A 250 -8.97 2.91 -12.34
C PRO A 250 -8.78 2.99 -10.82
N THR A 251 -9.87 3.11 -10.08
CA THR A 251 -9.88 3.15 -8.61
C THR A 251 -11.16 2.53 -8.05
N THR A 252 -11.03 1.74 -6.99
CA THR A 252 -12.16 1.04 -6.37
C THR A 252 -13.17 2.00 -5.73
N VAL A 253 -12.72 3.14 -5.22
CA VAL A 253 -13.59 4.19 -4.66
C VAL A 253 -14.35 4.93 -5.79
N GLY A 254 -13.65 5.33 -6.84
CA GLY A 254 -14.25 6.04 -7.96
C GLY A 254 -15.32 5.19 -8.68
N ILE A 255 -14.98 3.92 -9.02
CA ILE A 255 -15.93 3.05 -9.72
C ILE A 255 -17.16 2.72 -8.87
N SER A 256 -16.99 2.45 -7.57
CA SER A 256 -18.12 2.14 -6.69
C SER A 256 -19.03 3.34 -6.48
N THR A 257 -18.47 4.54 -6.34
CA THR A 257 -19.19 5.80 -6.25
C THR A 257 -19.97 6.09 -7.54
N ALA A 258 -19.31 5.92 -8.70
CA ALA A 258 -19.96 6.11 -10.00
C ALA A 258 -21.07 5.09 -10.24
N ALA A 259 -20.85 3.81 -9.91
CA ALA A 259 -21.87 2.77 -10.02
C ALA A 259 -23.09 3.06 -9.13
N GLN A 260 -22.86 3.48 -7.88
CA GLN A 260 -23.93 3.87 -6.98
C GLN A 260 -24.75 5.05 -7.53
N TYR A 261 -24.07 6.06 -8.10
CA TYR A 261 -24.75 7.20 -8.72
C TYR A 261 -25.58 6.76 -9.93
N LEU A 262 -24.99 6.02 -10.87
CA LEU A 262 -25.64 5.53 -12.08
C LEU A 262 -26.81 4.58 -11.75
N SER A 263 -26.73 3.77 -10.72
CA SER A 263 -27.82 2.88 -10.31
C SER A 263 -29.09 3.64 -9.92
N LYS A 264 -28.95 4.87 -9.43
CA LYS A 264 -30.04 5.76 -9.05
C LYS A 264 -30.49 6.69 -10.19
N HIS A 265 -29.70 6.81 -11.27
CA HIS A 265 -29.96 7.70 -12.43
C HIS A 265 -29.96 6.86 -13.71
N LYS A 266 -31.01 6.05 -13.86
CA LYS A 266 -31.12 5.07 -14.97
C LYS A 266 -31.14 5.71 -16.35
N ASP A 267 -31.60 6.95 -16.48
CA ASP A 267 -31.56 7.75 -17.71
C ASP A 267 -30.13 8.10 -18.14
N ILE A 268 -29.21 8.30 -17.18
CA ILE A 268 -27.79 8.49 -17.42
C ILE A 268 -27.13 7.13 -17.70
N ALA A 269 -27.40 6.12 -16.87
CA ALA A 269 -26.87 4.77 -17.03
C ALA A 269 -27.22 4.13 -18.39
N ALA A 270 -28.34 4.51 -18.99
CA ALA A 270 -28.71 4.10 -20.35
C ALA A 270 -27.82 4.70 -21.46
N LYS A 271 -27.03 5.72 -21.15
CA LYS A 271 -26.19 6.46 -22.12
C LYS A 271 -24.70 6.33 -21.85
N VAL A 272 -24.31 6.15 -20.56
CA VAL A 272 -22.92 6.15 -20.09
C VAL A 272 -22.60 4.78 -19.53
N THR A 273 -21.65 4.10 -20.16
CA THR A 273 -21.10 2.82 -19.70
C THR A 273 -19.97 3.07 -18.71
N LEU A 274 -19.96 2.35 -17.59
CA LEU A 274 -18.94 2.39 -16.57
C LEU A 274 -18.13 1.09 -16.55
N THR A 275 -16.82 1.22 -16.54
CA THR A 275 -15.87 0.12 -16.27
C THR A 275 -14.67 0.63 -15.47
N GLY A 276 -13.75 -0.24 -15.11
CA GLY A 276 -12.54 0.09 -14.36
C GLY A 276 -12.15 -0.97 -13.36
N LEU A 277 -11.50 -0.57 -12.28
CA LEU A 277 -11.02 -1.45 -11.21
C LEU A 277 -11.96 -1.38 -10.01
N GLY A 278 -12.57 -2.51 -9.65
CA GLY A 278 -13.57 -2.54 -8.58
C GLY A 278 -13.49 -3.77 -7.68
N LEU A 279 -13.85 -3.61 -6.41
CA LEU A 279 -14.01 -4.74 -5.50
C LEU A 279 -15.28 -5.52 -5.83
N PRO A 280 -15.20 -6.84 -6.08
CA PRO A 280 -16.39 -7.66 -6.34
C PRO A 280 -17.46 -7.53 -5.27
N SER A 281 -17.08 -7.43 -3.98
CA SER A 281 -18.01 -7.23 -2.88
C SER A 281 -18.85 -5.95 -3.00
N GLN A 282 -18.26 -4.86 -3.52
CA GLN A 282 -18.94 -3.58 -3.72
C GLN A 282 -19.67 -3.50 -5.05
N MET A 283 -19.10 -4.09 -6.11
CA MET A 283 -19.62 -3.96 -7.48
C MET A 283 -20.70 -4.97 -7.84
N LYS A 284 -20.79 -6.10 -7.11
CA LYS A 284 -21.75 -7.19 -7.34
C LYS A 284 -23.19 -6.70 -7.55
N PRO A 285 -23.79 -5.84 -6.71
CA PRO A 285 -25.17 -5.40 -6.91
C PRO A 285 -25.37 -4.67 -8.24
N TYR A 286 -24.40 -3.86 -8.67
CA TYR A 286 -24.47 -3.07 -9.90
C TYR A 286 -24.23 -3.88 -11.17
N VAL A 287 -23.48 -4.99 -11.05
CA VAL A 287 -23.35 -5.96 -12.15
C VAL A 287 -24.62 -6.80 -12.31
N LEU A 288 -25.20 -7.22 -11.19
CA LEU A 288 -26.40 -8.06 -11.22
C LEU A 288 -27.64 -7.28 -11.69
N ASP A 289 -27.76 -5.98 -11.37
CA ASP A 289 -28.85 -5.11 -11.82
C ASP A 289 -28.62 -4.55 -13.23
N GLY A 290 -27.45 -4.78 -13.84
CA GLY A 290 -27.08 -4.36 -15.18
C GLY A 290 -26.61 -2.90 -15.29
N THR A 291 -26.40 -2.19 -14.18
CA THR A 291 -25.83 -0.82 -14.18
C THR A 291 -24.38 -0.83 -14.69
N VAL A 292 -23.61 -1.87 -14.36
CA VAL A 292 -22.24 -2.10 -14.82
C VAL A 292 -22.21 -3.45 -15.54
N GLN A 293 -21.62 -3.49 -16.74
CA GLN A 293 -21.57 -4.74 -17.53
C GLN A 293 -20.40 -5.64 -17.05
N ALA A 294 -19.22 -5.04 -16.89
CA ALA A 294 -18.03 -5.72 -16.43
C ALA A 294 -17.01 -4.70 -15.89
N PHE A 295 -16.14 -5.18 -15.03
CA PHE A 295 -15.00 -4.47 -14.44
C PHE A 295 -13.88 -5.48 -14.19
N GLU A 296 -12.71 -5.04 -13.77
CA GLU A 296 -11.60 -5.94 -13.45
C GLU A 296 -10.93 -5.59 -12.13
N LEU A 297 -10.24 -6.54 -11.55
CA LEU A 297 -9.36 -6.38 -10.39
C LEU A 297 -8.51 -7.65 -10.21
N TRP A 298 -7.46 -7.57 -9.42
CA TRP A 298 -6.75 -8.68 -8.75
C TRP A 298 -7.31 -8.89 -7.35
N ASN A 299 -6.83 -9.93 -6.65
CA ASN A 299 -7.20 -10.12 -5.25
C ASN A 299 -6.31 -9.26 -4.32
N PRO A 300 -6.83 -8.23 -3.65
CA PRO A 300 -6.02 -7.38 -2.77
C PRO A 300 -5.43 -8.14 -1.57
N SER A 301 -6.15 -9.14 -1.04
CA SER A 301 -5.64 -9.97 0.05
C SER A 301 -4.39 -10.76 -0.36
N ASP A 302 -4.36 -11.29 -1.59
CA ASP A 302 -3.18 -11.98 -2.09
C ASP A 302 -2.02 -11.01 -2.38
N LEU A 303 -2.32 -9.77 -2.78
CA LEU A 303 -1.30 -8.72 -2.94
C LEU A 303 -0.64 -8.38 -1.60
N GLY A 304 -1.41 -8.11 -0.57
CA GLY A 304 -0.89 -7.82 0.77
C GLY A 304 -0.16 -9.02 1.37
N TYR A 305 -0.67 -10.24 1.14
CA TYR A 305 -0.01 -11.47 1.55
C TYR A 305 1.36 -11.64 0.90
N LEU A 306 1.46 -11.41 -0.40
CA LEU A 306 2.72 -11.43 -1.15
C LEU A 306 3.69 -10.37 -0.63
N ALA A 307 3.22 -9.15 -0.38
CA ALA A 307 4.03 -8.06 0.17
C ALA A 307 4.56 -8.38 1.57
N GLY A 308 3.74 -9.01 2.43
CA GLY A 308 4.16 -9.49 3.74
C GLY A 308 5.28 -10.53 3.68
N TYR A 309 5.14 -11.52 2.80
CA TYR A 309 6.19 -12.53 2.57
C TYR A 309 7.46 -11.92 1.97
N ALA A 310 7.36 -10.97 1.05
CA ALA A 310 8.49 -10.26 0.48
C ALA A 310 9.26 -9.49 1.55
N ALA A 311 8.55 -8.74 2.41
CA ALA A 311 9.12 -7.99 3.52
C ALA A 311 9.84 -8.92 4.51
N ALA A 312 9.20 -10.02 4.91
CA ALA A 312 9.78 -11.02 5.81
C ALA A 312 11.01 -11.71 5.20
N SER A 313 10.97 -12.01 3.90
CA SER A 313 12.09 -12.62 3.17
C SER A 313 13.29 -11.69 3.07
N LEU A 314 13.07 -10.41 2.79
CA LEU A 314 14.12 -9.37 2.80
C LEU A 314 14.70 -9.17 4.20
N ALA A 315 13.87 -9.06 5.24
CA ALA A 315 14.31 -8.87 6.62
C ALA A 315 15.09 -10.08 7.15
N SER A 316 14.82 -11.26 6.62
CA SER A 316 15.50 -12.51 6.99
C SER A 316 16.74 -12.82 6.15
N GLY A 317 16.96 -12.10 5.05
CA GLY A 317 18.06 -12.38 4.10
C GLY A 317 17.80 -13.63 3.22
N VAL A 318 16.56 -14.07 3.10
CA VAL A 318 16.15 -15.17 2.18
C VAL A 318 16.23 -14.70 0.73
N THR A 319 15.91 -13.44 0.48
CA THR A 319 16.16 -12.74 -0.78
C THR A 319 16.86 -11.42 -0.51
N ASP A 320 17.64 -10.93 -1.46
CA ASP A 320 18.24 -9.60 -1.42
C ASP A 320 17.41 -8.55 -2.20
N GLY A 321 16.34 -8.99 -2.87
CA GLY A 321 15.48 -8.14 -3.68
C GLY A 321 16.09 -7.72 -5.02
N THR A 322 17.23 -8.30 -5.43
CA THR A 322 17.83 -8.01 -6.74
C THR A 322 17.19 -8.83 -7.85
N PRO A 323 17.21 -8.35 -9.11
CA PRO A 323 16.69 -9.10 -10.25
C PRO A 323 17.29 -10.51 -10.35
N GLY A 324 16.42 -11.51 -10.48
CA GLY A 324 16.78 -12.93 -10.52
C GLY A 324 16.78 -13.62 -9.17
N SER A 325 16.79 -12.89 -8.05
CA SER A 325 16.60 -13.50 -6.73
C SER A 325 15.16 -14.01 -6.57
N LYS A 326 14.97 -14.96 -5.64
CA LYS A 326 13.69 -15.65 -5.48
C LYS A 326 13.27 -15.75 -4.02
N PHE A 327 11.98 -15.88 -3.80
CA PHE A 327 11.39 -16.26 -2.51
C PHE A 327 10.05 -16.95 -2.70
N THR A 328 9.64 -17.75 -1.72
CA THR A 328 8.34 -18.43 -1.72
C THR A 328 7.37 -17.67 -0.81
N ALA A 329 6.19 -17.34 -1.32
CA ALA A 329 5.14 -16.64 -0.58
C ALA A 329 4.05 -17.63 -0.13
N GLY A 330 4.35 -18.44 0.87
CA GLY A 330 3.42 -19.37 1.54
C GLY A 330 2.45 -20.10 0.59
N LYS A 331 1.16 -19.82 0.75
CA LYS A 331 0.08 -20.43 -0.06
C LYS A 331 0.11 -20.06 -1.55
N LEU A 332 0.81 -18.99 -1.95
CA LEU A 332 0.81 -18.56 -3.34
C LEU A 332 1.79 -19.39 -4.18
N LYS A 333 3.02 -19.01 -4.32
CA LYS A 333 4.02 -19.76 -5.10
C LYS A 333 5.42 -19.17 -4.87
N GLU A 334 6.42 -19.73 -5.55
CA GLU A 334 7.72 -19.08 -5.71
C GLU A 334 7.60 -17.92 -6.71
N TYR A 335 8.19 -16.80 -6.34
CA TYR A 335 8.30 -15.60 -7.16
C TYR A 335 9.75 -15.28 -7.45
N THR A 336 9.99 -14.77 -8.66
CA THR A 336 11.30 -14.25 -9.09
C THR A 336 11.21 -12.73 -9.14
N VAL A 337 12.20 -12.06 -8.58
CA VAL A 337 12.34 -10.61 -8.68
C VAL A 337 12.74 -10.24 -10.11
N LEU A 338 11.98 -9.36 -10.73
CA LEU A 338 12.15 -8.89 -12.09
C LEU A 338 12.95 -7.59 -12.11
N PRO A 339 13.68 -7.30 -13.19
CA PRO A 339 14.27 -5.99 -13.41
C PRO A 339 13.19 -4.91 -13.54
N PRO A 340 13.52 -3.63 -13.28
CA PRO A 340 12.58 -2.53 -13.51
C PRO A 340 12.02 -2.54 -14.93
N ALA A 341 10.69 -2.57 -15.05
CA ALA A 341 9.98 -2.52 -16.32
C ALA A 341 8.74 -1.64 -16.14
N GLY A 342 8.87 -0.35 -16.40
CA GLY A 342 7.85 0.65 -16.10
C GLY A 342 7.66 0.91 -14.59
N THR A 343 8.58 0.41 -13.77
CA THR A 343 8.66 0.58 -12.31
C THR A 343 9.96 1.30 -11.95
N THR A 344 10.04 1.88 -10.76
CA THR A 344 11.24 2.62 -10.32
C THR A 344 12.29 1.73 -9.68
N GLY A 345 11.92 0.54 -9.24
CA GLY A 345 12.81 -0.46 -8.64
C GLY A 345 12.55 -1.86 -9.18
N PRO A 346 13.35 -2.86 -8.73
CA PRO A 346 13.06 -4.27 -8.97
C PRO A 346 11.64 -4.60 -8.51
N SER A 347 10.97 -5.50 -9.21
CA SER A 347 9.56 -5.78 -8.92
C SER A 347 9.22 -7.27 -8.91
N VAL A 348 8.12 -7.59 -8.24
CA VAL A 348 7.46 -8.88 -8.31
C VAL A 348 6.01 -8.64 -8.73
N VAL A 349 5.51 -9.40 -9.69
CA VAL A 349 4.14 -9.26 -10.18
C VAL A 349 3.29 -10.39 -9.61
N LEU A 350 2.17 -10.04 -8.95
CA LEU A 350 1.24 -11.00 -8.36
C LEU A 350 0.63 -11.91 -9.43
N GLY A 351 0.08 -11.33 -10.49
CA GLY A 351 -0.54 -12.05 -11.60
C GLY A 351 -1.42 -11.15 -12.47
N PRO A 352 -2.11 -11.72 -13.48
CA PRO A 352 -3.01 -10.93 -14.32
C PRO A 352 -4.27 -10.51 -13.56
N PRO A 353 -4.91 -9.37 -13.93
CA PRO A 353 -6.22 -9.00 -13.40
C PRO A 353 -7.29 -10.01 -13.86
N THR A 354 -8.34 -10.14 -13.07
CA THR A 354 -9.53 -10.92 -13.39
C THR A 354 -10.65 -9.99 -13.84
N VAL A 355 -11.28 -10.30 -14.96
CA VAL A 355 -12.49 -9.61 -15.40
C VAL A 355 -13.71 -10.22 -14.69
N PHE A 356 -14.51 -9.36 -14.06
CA PHE A 356 -15.73 -9.69 -13.36
C PHE A 356 -16.94 -9.23 -14.17
N ASP A 357 -17.85 -10.11 -14.38
CA ASP A 357 -19.14 -9.84 -15.04
C ASP A 357 -20.26 -10.65 -14.36
N LYS A 358 -21.46 -10.61 -14.95
CA LYS A 358 -22.63 -11.28 -14.41
C LYS A 358 -22.47 -12.80 -14.24
N THR A 359 -21.53 -13.42 -14.96
CA THR A 359 -21.33 -14.89 -14.95
C THR A 359 -20.48 -15.36 -13.77
N ASN A 360 -19.61 -14.49 -13.25
CA ASN A 360 -18.64 -14.89 -12.24
C ASN A 360 -18.62 -14.02 -10.96
N VAL A 361 -19.10 -12.78 -11.00
CA VAL A 361 -19.00 -11.84 -9.86
C VAL A 361 -19.58 -12.41 -8.56
N ALA A 362 -20.58 -13.29 -8.64
CA ALA A 362 -21.20 -13.90 -7.47
C ALA A 362 -20.27 -14.85 -6.69
N GLN A 363 -19.21 -15.36 -7.34
CA GLN A 363 -18.25 -16.31 -6.76
C GLN A 363 -17.18 -15.61 -5.88
N PHE A 364 -17.10 -14.29 -5.94
CA PHE A 364 -16.08 -13.51 -5.25
C PHE A 364 -16.71 -12.61 -4.16
N ASN A 365 -15.98 -12.43 -3.07
CA ASN A 365 -16.47 -11.66 -1.92
C ASN A 365 -15.33 -10.91 -1.18
N PHE A 366 -14.35 -10.47 -1.94
CA PHE A 366 -13.32 -9.55 -1.45
C PHE A 366 -13.57 -8.15 -1.97
#